data_194a79ae22572e7667cb80757e49e876
#
_entry.id   194a79ae22572e7667cb80757e49e876
#
_cell.length_a   1.000
_cell.length_b   1.000
_cell.length_c   1.000
_cell.angle_alpha   90.00
_cell.angle_beta   90.00
_cell.angle_gamma   90.00
#
_symmetry.space_group_name_H-M   'P 1'
#
loop_
_entity.id
_entity.type
_entity.pdbx_description
1 polymer ?
#
loop_
_entity_poly.entity_id
_entity_poly.type
_entity_poly.pdbx_seq_one_letter_code
_entity_poly.pdbx_strand_id
1 'polypeptide(L)'
;MKYFKIEEFNCDGVICYDKMESNLLRMLDEARGYADTPFKLTSTWRSIEKNNSLKNSSKNSSHLKGRAVDIACADSVTRQKIVSGLIKAGFTRIGISKKGNFIHCDNDDKIDAIWLY
;
A
#
# COMPACT_ATOMS: atom_id res chain seq x y z
N MET A 1 -5.12 -3.41 -15.39
CA MET A 1 -5.37 -4.08 -14.08
C MET A 1 -6.74 -4.77 -14.15
N LYS A 2 -6.85 -5.89 -13.45
CA LYS A 2 -8.08 -6.68 -13.42
C LYS A 2 -9.00 -6.30 -12.26
N TYR A 3 -8.44 -5.96 -11.12
CA TYR A 3 -9.19 -5.76 -9.87
C TYR A 3 -9.28 -4.30 -9.43
N PHE A 4 -8.32 -3.46 -9.83
CA PHE A 4 -8.31 -2.05 -9.49
C PHE A 4 -8.75 -1.18 -10.65
N LYS A 5 -9.38 -0.05 -10.32
CA LYS A 5 -9.65 1.04 -11.25
C LYS A 5 -8.66 2.17 -11.01
N ILE A 6 -8.40 2.95 -12.05
CA ILE A 6 -7.46 4.10 -11.99
C ILE A 6 -7.88 5.07 -10.87
N GLU A 7 -9.18 5.30 -10.70
CA GLU A 7 -9.74 6.24 -9.73
C GLU A 7 -9.50 5.84 -8.28
N GLU A 8 -9.15 4.58 -8.01
CA GLU A 8 -8.83 4.13 -6.66
C GLU A 8 -7.46 4.65 -6.19
N PHE A 9 -6.61 5.12 -7.11
CA PHE A 9 -5.31 5.71 -6.79
C PHE A 9 -5.47 7.21 -6.66
N ASN A 10 -5.84 7.64 -5.47
CA ASN A 10 -6.25 9.01 -5.17
C ASN A 10 -5.34 9.61 -4.10
N CYS A 11 -4.88 10.85 -4.34
CA CYS A 11 -4.06 11.63 -3.44
C CYS A 11 -4.81 12.92 -3.11
N ASP A 12 -5.45 12.97 -1.94
CA ASP A 12 -6.18 14.17 -1.49
C ASP A 12 -7.13 14.72 -2.56
N GLY A 13 -7.93 13.84 -3.19
CA GLY A 13 -8.92 14.22 -4.18
C GLY A 13 -8.42 14.27 -5.63
N VAL A 14 -7.13 14.01 -5.86
CA VAL A 14 -6.52 14.00 -7.20
C VAL A 14 -6.10 12.60 -7.57
N ILE A 15 -6.46 12.15 -8.77
CA ILE A 15 -6.03 10.84 -9.28
C ILE A 15 -4.51 10.88 -9.50
N CYS A 16 -3.80 9.96 -8.87
CA CYS A 16 -2.34 9.88 -8.95
C CYS A 16 -1.83 8.53 -9.47
N TYR A 17 -2.64 7.82 -10.21
CA TYR A 17 -2.28 6.54 -10.81
C TYR A 17 -0.97 6.63 -11.62
N ASP A 18 -0.79 7.73 -12.36
CA ASP A 18 0.39 7.97 -13.20
C ASP A 18 1.69 8.18 -12.39
N LYS A 19 1.57 8.41 -11.08
CA LYS A 19 2.73 8.52 -10.17
C LYS A 19 3.14 7.18 -9.58
N MET A 20 2.34 6.14 -9.79
CA MET A 20 2.60 4.82 -9.24
C MET A 20 3.54 4.02 -10.15
N GLU A 21 4.47 3.29 -9.54
CA GLU A 21 5.42 2.45 -10.24
C GLU A 21 4.71 1.22 -10.81
N SER A 22 4.98 0.88 -12.07
CA SER A 22 4.20 -0.12 -12.81
C SER A 22 4.27 -1.53 -12.20
N ASN A 23 5.43 -1.91 -11.69
CA ASN A 23 5.58 -3.24 -11.06
C ASN A 23 4.79 -3.34 -9.76
N LEU A 24 4.75 -2.25 -8.98
CA LEU A 24 3.91 -2.20 -7.79
C LEU A 24 2.44 -2.38 -8.16
N LEU A 25 1.98 -1.70 -9.19
CA LEU A 25 0.58 -1.81 -9.65
C LEU A 25 0.23 -3.24 -10.03
N ARG A 26 1.12 -3.92 -10.75
CA ARG A 26 0.92 -5.33 -11.14
C ARG A 26 0.85 -6.23 -9.92
N MET A 27 1.81 -6.11 -9.01
CA MET A 27 1.86 -6.91 -7.78
C MET A 27 0.62 -6.69 -6.91
N LEU A 28 0.22 -5.43 -6.77
CA LEU A 28 -0.93 -5.05 -5.94
C LEU A 28 -2.23 -5.62 -6.50
N ASP A 29 -2.41 -5.55 -7.82
CA ASP A 29 -3.58 -6.10 -8.49
C ASP A 29 -3.66 -7.63 -8.32
N GLU A 30 -2.55 -8.33 -8.48
CA GLU A 30 -2.46 -9.76 -8.23
C GLU A 30 -2.78 -10.10 -6.76
N ALA A 31 -2.25 -9.30 -5.84
CA ALA A 31 -2.48 -9.50 -4.40
C ALA A 31 -3.97 -9.43 -4.06
N ARG A 32 -4.67 -8.45 -4.63
CA ARG A 32 -6.12 -8.30 -4.42
C ARG A 32 -6.87 -9.52 -4.94
N GLY A 33 -6.46 -10.06 -6.08
CA GLY A 33 -7.04 -11.28 -6.62
C GLY A 33 -6.84 -12.48 -5.69
N TYR A 34 -5.64 -12.67 -5.18
CA TYR A 34 -5.34 -13.76 -4.23
C TYR A 34 -6.07 -13.59 -2.90
N ALA A 35 -6.17 -12.37 -2.42
CA ALA A 35 -6.80 -12.08 -1.12
C ALA A 35 -8.31 -12.32 -1.13
N ASP A 36 -8.95 -12.20 -2.28
CA ASP A 36 -10.40 -12.34 -2.45
C ASP A 36 -11.16 -11.45 -1.45
N THR A 37 -10.72 -10.20 -1.31
CA THR A 37 -11.35 -9.20 -0.46
C THR A 37 -11.04 -7.82 -1.04
N PRO A 38 -11.93 -6.83 -0.88
CA PRO A 38 -11.64 -5.48 -1.36
C PRO A 38 -10.40 -4.88 -0.70
N PHE A 39 -9.61 -4.16 -1.47
CA PHE A 39 -8.48 -3.36 -0.98
C PHE A 39 -8.88 -1.89 -1.08
N LYS A 40 -9.26 -1.30 0.04
CA LYS A 40 -9.53 0.14 0.09
C LYS A 40 -8.22 0.87 0.38
N LEU A 41 -7.72 1.61 -0.59
CA LEU A 41 -6.47 2.34 -0.45
C LEU A 41 -6.69 3.63 0.35
N THR A 42 -5.95 3.80 1.43
CA THR A 42 -6.02 4.98 2.29
C THR A 42 -4.84 5.91 2.08
N SER A 43 -3.75 5.41 1.50
CA SER A 43 -2.60 6.21 1.11
C SER A 43 -1.94 5.55 -0.10
N THR A 44 -1.56 6.38 -1.07
CA THR A 44 -0.91 5.94 -2.31
C THR A 44 0.37 6.76 -2.51
N TRP A 45 0.53 7.44 -3.65
CA TRP A 45 1.65 8.34 -3.82
C TRP A 45 1.52 9.56 -2.91
N ARG A 46 2.66 10.07 -2.42
CA ARG A 46 2.73 11.33 -1.66
C ARG A 46 3.70 12.27 -2.34
N SER A 47 3.33 13.56 -2.41
CA SER A 47 4.28 14.61 -2.74
C SER A 47 5.26 14.80 -1.57
N ILE A 48 6.39 15.48 -1.83
CA ILE A 48 7.35 15.82 -0.78
C ILE A 48 6.67 16.67 0.29
N GLU A 49 5.86 17.64 -0.12
CA GLU A 49 5.14 18.53 0.80
C GLU A 49 4.18 17.75 1.69
N LYS A 50 3.41 16.82 1.12
CA LYS A 50 2.49 15.99 1.89
C LYS A 50 3.24 15.13 2.89
N ASN A 51 4.32 14.49 2.46
CA ASN A 51 5.13 13.62 3.32
C ASN A 51 5.73 14.41 4.48
N ASN A 52 6.24 15.61 4.22
CA ASN A 52 6.81 16.47 5.26
C ASN A 52 5.76 16.98 6.25
N SER A 53 4.50 17.05 5.86
CA SER A 53 3.40 17.49 6.73
C SER A 53 2.94 16.40 7.70
N LEU A 54 3.30 15.13 7.45
CA LEU A 54 2.85 14.01 8.27
C LEU A 54 3.81 13.79 9.44
N LYS A 55 3.23 13.67 10.65
CA LYS A 55 3.99 13.34 11.84
C LYS A 55 4.57 11.93 11.70
N ASN A 56 5.84 11.76 12.06
CA ASN A 56 6.56 10.49 12.03
C ASN A 56 6.77 9.91 10.61
N SER A 57 6.60 10.69 9.57
CA SER A 57 6.93 10.23 8.22
C SER A 57 8.44 10.21 8.00
N SER A 58 8.92 9.23 7.24
CA SER A 58 10.32 9.16 6.83
C SER A 58 10.57 10.05 5.62
N LYS A 59 11.72 10.74 5.59
CA LYS A 59 12.16 11.48 4.41
C LYS A 59 12.44 10.56 3.22
N ASN A 60 12.65 9.27 3.48
CA ASN A 60 12.89 8.25 2.46
C ASN A 60 11.68 7.31 2.31
N SER A 61 10.48 7.83 2.50
CA SER A 61 9.26 7.04 2.40
C SER A 61 9.08 6.46 1.01
N SER A 62 8.70 5.19 0.94
CA SER A 62 8.39 4.50 -0.31
C SER A 62 7.17 5.09 -1.02
N HIS A 63 6.29 5.78 -0.30
CA HIS A 63 5.14 6.50 -0.88
C HIS A 63 5.59 7.63 -1.83
N LEU A 64 6.73 8.27 -1.56
CA LEU A 64 7.29 9.31 -2.42
C LEU A 64 7.64 8.80 -3.80
N LYS A 65 8.01 7.52 -3.90
CA LYS A 65 8.46 6.88 -5.13
C LYS A 65 7.31 6.23 -5.92
N GLY A 66 6.09 6.29 -5.40
CA GLY A 66 4.97 5.54 -5.98
C GLY A 66 5.12 4.03 -5.82
N ARG A 67 5.87 3.57 -4.82
CA ARG A 67 6.18 2.15 -4.60
C ARG A 67 5.52 1.58 -3.35
N ALA A 68 4.58 2.30 -2.77
CA ALA A 68 3.88 1.88 -1.55
C ALA A 68 2.43 2.28 -1.58
N VAL A 69 1.60 1.48 -0.90
CA VAL A 69 0.22 1.83 -0.58
C VAL A 69 -0.10 1.39 0.85
N ASP A 70 -1.07 2.05 1.46
CA ASP A 70 -1.70 1.61 2.70
C ASP A 70 -3.12 1.16 2.38
N ILE A 71 -3.52 0.03 2.95
CA ILE A 71 -4.81 -0.63 2.70
C ILE A 71 -5.60 -0.64 4.01
N ALA A 72 -6.82 -0.13 4.01
CA ALA A 72 -7.68 -0.14 5.20
C ALA A 72 -7.90 -1.58 5.69
N CYS A 73 -7.71 -1.78 6.99
CA CYS A 73 -7.89 -3.10 7.61
C CYS A 73 -8.14 -2.92 9.12
N ALA A 74 -9.31 -3.32 9.61
CA ALA A 74 -9.69 -3.12 11.01
C ALA A 74 -9.80 -4.42 11.81
N ASP A 75 -9.83 -5.59 11.17
CA ASP A 75 -10.09 -6.86 11.86
C ASP A 75 -9.09 -7.96 11.46
N SER A 76 -9.00 -8.99 12.27
CA SER A 76 -8.01 -10.07 12.10
C SER A 76 -8.32 -10.98 10.91
N VAL A 77 -9.58 -11.18 10.57
CA VAL A 77 -9.97 -12.04 9.44
C VAL A 77 -9.59 -11.39 8.13
N THR A 78 -9.94 -10.11 7.96
CA THR A 78 -9.55 -9.33 6.79
C THR A 78 -8.03 -9.19 6.69
N ARG A 79 -7.35 -8.99 7.83
CA ARG A 79 -5.88 -8.90 7.88
C ARG A 79 -5.23 -10.16 7.33
N GLN A 80 -5.72 -11.33 7.73
CA GLN A 80 -5.18 -12.59 7.24
C GLN A 80 -5.31 -12.70 5.72
N LYS A 81 -6.45 -12.32 5.16
CA LYS A 81 -6.67 -12.35 3.71
C LYS A 81 -5.73 -11.40 2.97
N ILE A 82 -5.62 -10.17 3.45
CA ILE A 82 -4.76 -9.15 2.83
C ILE A 82 -3.30 -9.58 2.88
N VAL A 83 -2.80 -9.95 4.05
CA VAL A 83 -1.39 -10.33 4.22
C VAL A 83 -1.06 -11.56 3.38
N SER A 84 -1.93 -12.57 3.38
CA SER A 84 -1.73 -13.77 2.55
C SER A 84 -1.67 -13.42 1.06
N GLY A 85 -2.57 -12.55 0.59
CA GLY A 85 -2.58 -12.12 -0.80
C GLY A 85 -1.32 -11.35 -1.18
N LEU A 86 -0.86 -10.46 -0.30
CA LEU A 86 0.36 -9.69 -0.51
C LEU A 86 1.59 -10.62 -0.64
N ILE A 87 1.72 -11.59 0.28
CA ILE A 87 2.82 -12.54 0.26
C ILE A 87 2.80 -13.38 -1.03
N LYS A 88 1.63 -13.87 -1.43
CA LYS A 88 1.48 -14.66 -2.66
C LYS A 88 1.86 -13.86 -3.91
N ALA A 89 1.61 -12.56 -3.90
CA ALA A 89 1.97 -11.67 -5.03
C ALA A 89 3.45 -11.27 -5.04
N GLY A 90 4.22 -11.66 -4.02
CA GLY A 90 5.65 -11.42 -3.96
C GLY A 90 6.08 -10.24 -3.10
N PHE A 91 5.18 -9.62 -2.33
CA PHE A 91 5.58 -8.58 -1.38
C PHE A 91 6.38 -9.17 -0.24
N THR A 92 7.52 -8.57 0.03
CA THR A 92 8.41 -8.95 1.13
C THR A 92 8.53 -7.86 2.18
N ARG A 93 7.78 -6.79 2.03
CA ARG A 93 7.77 -5.65 2.96
C ARG A 93 6.35 -5.29 3.30
N ILE A 94 5.96 -5.56 4.54
CA ILE A 94 4.58 -5.38 5.01
C ILE A 94 4.62 -4.75 6.39
N GLY A 95 3.85 -3.67 6.59
CA GLY A 95 3.67 -3.04 7.89
C GLY A 95 2.24 -3.21 8.36
N ILE A 96 2.03 -3.45 9.66
CA ILE A 96 0.71 -3.65 10.23
C ILE A 96 0.48 -2.61 11.31
N SER A 97 -0.57 -1.79 11.15
CA SER A 97 -0.97 -0.78 12.13
C SER A 97 -2.35 -1.10 12.68
N LYS A 98 -2.40 -1.49 13.95
CA LYS A 98 -3.68 -1.64 14.65
C LYS A 98 -4.29 -0.27 14.96
N LYS A 99 -3.48 0.67 15.43
CA LYS A 99 -3.94 2.01 15.78
C LYS A 99 -4.50 2.76 14.57
N GLY A 100 -3.83 2.68 13.43
CA GLY A 100 -4.25 3.34 12.20
C GLY A 100 -5.23 2.53 11.36
N ASN A 101 -5.49 1.27 11.72
CA ASN A 101 -6.36 0.35 10.98
C ASN A 101 -5.97 0.23 9.51
N PHE A 102 -4.66 0.00 9.25
CA PHE A 102 -4.18 -0.19 7.89
C PHE A 102 -3.06 -1.23 7.82
N ILE A 103 -2.86 -1.75 6.63
CA ILE A 103 -1.70 -2.55 6.26
C ILE A 103 -0.95 -1.79 5.17
N HIS A 104 0.33 -1.54 5.44
CA HIS A 104 1.26 -0.97 4.47
C HIS A 104 1.91 -2.08 3.68
N CYS A 105 2.10 -1.90 2.39
CA CYS A 105 2.97 -2.73 1.58
C CYS A 105 3.76 -1.88 0.59
N ASP A 106 4.99 -2.31 0.32
CA ASP A 106 5.83 -1.67 -0.67
C ASP A 106 6.73 -2.68 -1.36
N ASN A 107 7.21 -2.32 -2.55
CA ASN A 107 8.22 -3.10 -3.29
C ASN A 107 9.54 -2.33 -3.41
N ASP A 108 9.83 -1.48 -2.45
CA ASP A 108 11.04 -0.67 -2.44
C ASP A 108 12.30 -1.53 -2.22
N ASP A 109 13.45 -1.01 -2.63
CA ASP A 109 14.75 -1.65 -2.45
C ASP A 109 15.27 -1.42 -1.03
N LYS A 110 14.62 -2.04 -0.08
CA LYS A 110 14.95 -2.00 1.36
C LYS A 110 14.91 -3.42 1.90
N ILE A 111 15.41 -3.60 3.11
CA ILE A 111 15.47 -4.93 3.75
C ILE A 111 14.05 -5.50 3.89
N ASP A 112 13.88 -6.77 3.51
CA ASP A 112 12.64 -7.51 3.69
C ASP A 112 12.24 -7.54 5.16
N ALA A 113 11.00 -7.20 5.47
CA ALA A 113 10.53 -7.15 6.84
C ALA A 113 9.00 -7.15 6.92
N ILE A 114 8.48 -7.70 8.00
CA ILE A 114 7.10 -7.46 8.43
C ILE A 114 7.21 -6.77 9.78
N TRP A 115 6.69 -5.55 9.88
CA TRP A 115 6.82 -4.77 11.11
C TRP A 115 5.48 -4.33 11.66
N LEU A 116 5.49 -3.99 12.94
CA LEU A 116 4.35 -3.40 13.62
C LEU A 116 4.63 -1.92 13.87
N TYR A 117 3.62 -1.13 13.65
CA TYR A 117 3.71 0.30 13.97
C TYR A 117 3.53 0.54 15.46
#